data_0437f5bd4889845200a3b01be53fd226
#
_entry.id   0437f5bd4889845200a3b01be53fd226
#
_cell.length_a   1.000
_cell.length_b   1.000
_cell.length_c   1.000
_cell.angle_alpha   90.00
_cell.angle_beta   90.00
_cell.angle_gamma   90.00
#
_symmetry.space_group_name_H-M   'P 1'
#
loop_
_entity.id
_entity.type
_entity.pdbx_description
1 polymer ?
#
loop_
_entity_poly.entity_id
_entity_poly.type
_entity_poly.pdbx_seq_one_letter_code
_entity_poly.pdbx_strand_id
1 'polypeptide(L)'
;MLDYESTDACRMQLLQQDLDDPSAEPCGRCDNCAGIWYPADVPGAAAEGASSALDQVGVEIAPRAQWPSGMSALDVPVRGKLGPGEVVAPGRAVARLTDLGWGGPLRALFAAGVPDAPVSRELLDGCIRALRDWPWETRPTGVVAMSSRSRPQLVASLASALSSIGKLEFLGTLDRDGGVPRGDGATNSAYRLSGVWDTFMVGPELGAALQSHEGPVLLVDDLVDSRWTMTVAGRELRRAGASAVLPFALATVA
;
A
#
# COMPACT_ATOMS: atom_id res chain seq x y z
N MET A 1 21.98 -21.04 -5.08
CA MET A 1 20.56 -21.15 -5.48
C MET A 1 20.41 -21.65 -6.91
N LEU A 2 21.02 -21.02 -7.94
CA LEU A 2 20.92 -21.50 -9.32
C LEU A 2 21.44 -22.93 -9.51
N ASP A 3 22.54 -23.29 -8.84
CA ASP A 3 23.10 -24.64 -8.87
C ASP A 3 22.16 -25.69 -8.28
N TYR A 4 21.41 -25.33 -7.24
CA TYR A 4 20.36 -26.17 -6.63
C TYR A 4 19.19 -26.45 -7.59
N GLU A 5 18.81 -25.45 -8.38
CA GLU A 5 17.72 -25.57 -9.35
C GLU A 5 18.12 -26.41 -10.57
N SER A 6 19.37 -26.30 -11.00
CA SER A 6 19.87 -26.90 -12.25
C SER A 6 20.59 -28.23 -12.07
N THR A 7 20.88 -28.66 -10.83
CA THR A 7 21.62 -29.90 -10.58
C THR A 7 20.83 -31.16 -10.91
N ASP A 8 21.49 -32.12 -11.51
CA ASP A 8 21.01 -33.50 -11.66
C ASP A 8 21.44 -34.40 -10.47
N ALA A 9 22.25 -33.90 -9.57
CA ALA A 9 22.66 -34.58 -8.35
C ALA A 9 21.60 -34.49 -7.26
N CYS A 10 21.76 -35.25 -6.19
CA CYS A 10 20.86 -35.17 -5.04
C CYS A 10 20.79 -33.75 -4.46
N ARG A 11 19.63 -33.13 -4.46
CA ARG A 11 19.41 -31.75 -3.98
C ARG A 11 19.72 -31.60 -2.49
N MET A 12 19.38 -32.61 -1.68
CA MET A 12 19.68 -32.59 -0.25
C MET A 12 21.17 -32.75 0.03
N GLN A 13 21.87 -33.58 -0.74
CA GLN A 13 23.32 -33.71 -0.62
C GLN A 13 24.03 -32.41 -0.98
N LEU A 14 23.58 -31.73 -2.04
CA LEU A 14 24.12 -30.42 -2.41
C LEU A 14 23.99 -29.41 -1.26
N LEU A 15 22.79 -29.32 -0.66
CA LEU A 15 22.56 -28.43 0.48
C LEU A 15 23.43 -28.79 1.70
N GLN A 16 23.63 -30.08 1.99
CA GLN A 16 24.51 -30.54 3.06
C GLN A 16 25.98 -30.18 2.78
N GLN A 17 26.43 -30.32 1.54
CA GLN A 17 27.77 -29.91 1.12
C GLN A 17 28.00 -28.40 1.23
N ASP A 18 26.98 -27.59 0.84
CA ASP A 18 27.01 -26.13 0.98
C ASP A 18 27.04 -25.67 2.46
N LEU A 19 26.64 -26.55 3.38
CA LEU A 19 26.69 -26.35 4.83
C LEU A 19 27.90 -27.02 5.49
N ASP A 20 28.91 -27.46 4.70
CA ASP A 20 30.09 -28.13 5.17
C ASP A 20 29.82 -29.41 5.99
N ASP A 21 28.70 -30.11 5.71
CA ASP A 21 28.34 -31.35 6.40
C ASP A 21 29.20 -32.51 5.85
N PRO A 22 30.12 -33.10 6.67
CA PRO A 22 30.96 -34.19 6.23
C PRO A 22 30.20 -35.51 6.02
N SER A 23 28.93 -35.58 6.44
CA SER A 23 28.07 -36.76 6.26
C SER A 23 27.15 -36.63 5.04
N ALA A 24 27.39 -35.68 4.13
CA ALA A 24 26.56 -35.43 2.96
C ALA A 24 26.44 -36.67 2.05
N GLU A 25 25.24 -37.26 2.05
CA GLU A 25 24.90 -38.45 1.26
C GLU A 25 23.63 -38.24 0.43
N PRO A 26 23.47 -39.00 -0.68
CA PRO A 26 22.24 -38.99 -1.45
C PRO A 26 21.02 -39.36 -0.59
N CYS A 27 19.97 -38.50 -0.56
CA CYS A 27 18.83 -38.66 0.32
C CYS A 27 17.86 -39.79 -0.07
N GLY A 28 17.93 -40.29 -1.30
CA GLY A 28 17.04 -41.33 -1.84
C GLY A 28 15.57 -40.92 -2.06
N ARG A 29 15.20 -39.66 -1.76
CA ARG A 29 13.79 -39.23 -1.73
C ARG A 29 13.50 -37.92 -2.48
N CYS A 30 14.51 -37.17 -2.92
CA CYS A 30 14.27 -36.00 -3.76
C CYS A 30 13.94 -36.46 -5.20
N ASP A 31 13.45 -35.54 -6.01
CA ASP A 31 13.10 -35.76 -7.41
C ASP A 31 14.28 -36.34 -8.24
N ASN A 32 15.50 -35.87 -8.00
CA ASN A 32 16.70 -36.40 -8.66
C ASN A 32 17.10 -37.80 -8.19
N CYS A 33 16.75 -38.22 -6.96
CA CYS A 33 17.05 -39.55 -6.45
C CYS A 33 15.96 -40.56 -6.74
N ALA A 34 14.69 -40.19 -6.55
CA ALA A 34 13.52 -41.07 -6.59
C ALA A 34 12.70 -40.91 -7.88
N GLY A 35 13.08 -39.97 -8.74
CA GLY A 35 12.29 -39.55 -9.89
C GLY A 35 11.17 -38.58 -9.53
N ILE A 36 10.56 -38.01 -10.55
CA ILE A 36 9.47 -37.05 -10.40
C ILE A 36 8.22 -37.79 -9.85
N TRP A 37 7.77 -37.40 -8.66
CA TRP A 37 6.61 -37.97 -7.96
C TRP A 37 5.36 -37.08 -8.01
N TYR A 38 5.49 -35.86 -8.53
CA TYR A 38 4.40 -34.91 -8.76
C TYR A 38 4.00 -34.90 -10.23
N PRO A 39 2.75 -34.57 -10.56
CA PRO A 39 2.30 -34.47 -11.94
C PRO A 39 3.11 -33.41 -12.71
N ALA A 40 3.59 -33.75 -13.91
CA ALA A 40 4.26 -32.81 -14.81
C ALA A 40 3.29 -31.73 -15.33
N ASP A 41 2.00 -32.11 -15.48
CA ASP A 41 0.96 -31.23 -15.96
C ASP A 41 0.09 -30.73 -14.79
N VAL A 42 -0.11 -29.41 -14.75
CA VAL A 42 -1.06 -28.79 -13.80
C VAL A 42 -2.45 -28.84 -14.45
N PRO A 43 -3.47 -29.48 -13.82
CA PRO A 43 -4.82 -29.45 -14.35
C PRO A 43 -5.31 -28.01 -14.57
N GLY A 44 -5.99 -27.76 -15.71
CA GLY A 44 -6.47 -26.42 -16.07
C GLY A 44 -7.26 -25.73 -14.94
N ALA A 45 -8.15 -26.46 -14.28
CA ALA A 45 -8.91 -25.93 -13.13
C ALA A 45 -8.03 -25.52 -11.95
N ALA A 46 -6.92 -26.21 -11.70
CA ALA A 46 -5.97 -25.84 -10.64
C ALA A 46 -5.16 -24.59 -11.04
N ALA A 47 -4.76 -24.50 -12.30
CA ALA A 47 -4.08 -23.31 -12.85
C ALA A 47 -4.99 -22.08 -12.81
N GLU A 48 -6.26 -22.21 -13.20
CA GLU A 48 -7.26 -21.15 -13.13
C GLU A 48 -7.54 -20.74 -11.68
N GLY A 49 -7.67 -21.67 -10.75
CA GLY A 49 -7.83 -21.40 -9.32
C GLY A 49 -6.65 -20.66 -8.74
N ALA A 50 -5.43 -21.05 -9.06
CA ALA A 50 -4.22 -20.37 -8.64
C ALA A 50 -4.13 -18.95 -9.23
N SER A 51 -4.43 -18.78 -10.53
CA SER A 51 -4.47 -17.48 -11.19
C SER A 51 -5.51 -16.55 -10.55
N SER A 52 -6.71 -17.03 -10.27
CA SER A 52 -7.74 -16.26 -9.58
C SER A 52 -7.33 -15.86 -8.17
N ALA A 53 -6.66 -16.74 -7.43
CA ALA A 53 -6.15 -16.41 -6.09
C ALA A 53 -5.04 -15.35 -6.12
N LEU A 54 -4.17 -15.39 -7.12
CA LEU A 54 -3.12 -14.39 -7.32
C LEU A 54 -3.66 -13.04 -7.80
N ASP A 55 -4.81 -13.04 -8.48
CA ASP A 55 -5.45 -11.83 -9.02
C ASP A 55 -6.37 -11.13 -8.01
N GLN A 56 -6.39 -11.55 -6.75
CA GLN A 56 -7.17 -10.89 -5.71
C GLN A 56 -6.60 -9.50 -5.39
N VAL A 57 -7.52 -8.55 -5.20
CA VAL A 57 -7.21 -7.15 -4.85
C VAL A 57 -7.95 -6.73 -3.57
N GLY A 58 -7.50 -5.66 -2.94
CA GLY A 58 -8.27 -5.07 -1.85
C GLY A 58 -7.75 -5.41 -0.46
N VAL A 59 -6.50 -5.06 -0.17
CA VAL A 59 -5.88 -5.20 1.16
C VAL A 59 -6.31 -4.06 2.08
N GLU A 60 -6.64 -4.37 3.33
CA GLU A 60 -7.04 -3.38 4.30
C GLU A 60 -5.87 -2.48 4.74
N ILE A 61 -6.11 -1.18 4.78
CA ILE A 61 -5.28 -0.19 5.46
C ILE A 61 -5.95 0.10 6.82
N ALA A 62 -5.54 -0.63 7.85
CA ALA A 62 -6.10 -0.45 9.19
C ALA A 62 -5.78 0.96 9.74
N PRO A 63 -6.74 1.68 10.31
CA PRO A 63 -6.51 2.99 10.90
C PRO A 63 -5.59 2.90 12.11
N ARG A 64 -4.89 3.99 12.43
CA ARG A 64 -4.18 4.13 13.70
C ARG A 64 -5.16 4.48 14.80
N ALA A 65 -5.08 3.77 15.93
CA ALA A 65 -5.96 3.99 17.07
C ALA A 65 -5.34 4.90 18.15
N GLN A 66 -4.00 5.02 18.16
CA GLN A 66 -3.31 5.79 19.20
C GLN A 66 -2.01 6.39 18.66
N TRP A 67 -1.65 7.52 19.26
CA TRP A 67 -0.38 8.19 19.01
C TRP A 67 0.78 7.41 19.64
N PRO A 68 2.00 7.44 19.06
CA PRO A 68 3.17 6.82 19.66
C PRO A 68 3.53 7.49 20.98
N SER A 69 4.18 6.76 21.86
CA SER A 69 4.80 7.35 23.06
C SER A 69 6.02 8.21 22.70
N GLY A 70 6.34 9.18 23.57
CA GLY A 70 7.53 10.01 23.38
C GLY A 70 7.38 11.19 22.42
N MET A 71 6.17 11.49 21.93
CA MET A 71 5.94 12.56 20.96
C MET A 71 6.32 13.95 21.49
N SER A 72 6.17 14.20 22.80
CA SER A 72 6.58 15.46 23.40
C SER A 72 8.08 15.74 23.31
N ALA A 73 8.92 14.71 23.28
CA ALA A 73 10.37 14.86 23.08
C ALA A 73 10.74 15.20 21.63
N LEU A 74 9.78 15.13 20.71
CA LEU A 74 9.91 15.48 19.28
C LEU A 74 9.10 16.74 18.93
N ASP A 75 8.70 17.52 19.93
CA ASP A 75 7.89 18.74 19.79
C ASP A 75 6.55 18.54 19.07
N VAL A 76 5.98 17.32 19.16
CA VAL A 76 4.66 16.99 18.61
C VAL A 76 3.64 16.88 19.75
N PRO A 77 2.61 17.75 19.81
CA PRO A 77 1.72 17.91 20.97
C PRO A 77 0.56 16.88 20.97
N VAL A 78 0.88 15.59 20.82
CA VAL A 78 -0.12 14.50 20.84
C VAL A 78 0.28 13.37 21.77
N ARG A 79 -0.73 12.71 22.35
CA ARG A 79 -0.55 11.57 23.26
C ARG A 79 -1.83 10.73 23.37
N GLY A 80 -1.69 9.46 23.70
CA GLY A 80 -2.81 8.58 23.98
C GLY A 80 -3.59 8.16 22.73
N LYS A 81 -4.89 8.03 22.82
CA LYS A 81 -5.75 7.63 21.71
C LYS A 81 -6.03 8.80 20.77
N LEU A 82 -6.19 8.49 19.48
CA LEU A 82 -6.71 9.46 18.52
C LEU A 82 -8.17 9.80 18.88
N GLY A 83 -8.51 11.08 18.82
CA GLY A 83 -9.89 11.53 19.03
C GLY A 83 -10.83 11.12 17.87
N PRO A 84 -12.13 11.06 18.09
CA PRO A 84 -13.11 10.66 17.05
C PRO A 84 -13.04 11.52 15.77
N GLY A 85 -12.66 12.81 15.90
CA GLY A 85 -12.47 13.73 14.78
C GLY A 85 -11.10 13.66 14.12
N GLU A 86 -10.21 12.76 14.57
CA GLU A 86 -8.82 12.63 14.08
C GLU A 86 -8.57 11.28 13.40
N VAL A 87 -9.45 10.30 13.63
CA VAL A 87 -9.32 8.94 13.08
C VAL A 87 -9.85 8.91 11.64
N VAL A 88 -9.08 8.30 10.75
CA VAL A 88 -9.56 7.92 9.42
C VAL A 88 -10.33 6.60 9.49
N ALA A 89 -11.25 6.38 8.57
CA ALA A 89 -11.91 5.09 8.44
C ALA A 89 -10.90 4.00 7.99
N PRO A 90 -11.23 2.70 8.13
CA PRO A 90 -10.47 1.65 7.49
C PRO A 90 -10.35 1.91 5.98
N GLY A 91 -9.12 1.88 5.48
CA GLY A 91 -8.81 2.14 4.08
C GLY A 91 -8.59 0.86 3.27
N ARG A 92 -8.27 1.01 1.98
CA ARG A 92 -7.91 -0.10 1.09
C ARG A 92 -6.70 0.25 0.24
N ALA A 93 -5.88 -0.78 -0.05
CA ALA A 93 -4.89 -0.75 -1.12
C ALA A 93 -5.19 -1.85 -2.11
N VAL A 94 -4.68 -1.74 -3.33
CA VAL A 94 -4.84 -2.81 -4.33
C VAL A 94 -4.18 -4.08 -3.81
N ALA A 95 -2.91 -4.00 -3.36
CA ALA A 95 -2.19 -5.16 -2.83
C ALA A 95 -1.05 -4.73 -1.88
N ARG A 96 -0.41 -5.72 -1.23
CA ARG A 96 0.90 -5.53 -0.59
C ARG A 96 2.01 -5.66 -1.61
N LEU A 97 3.12 -4.95 -1.39
CA LEU A 97 4.32 -5.15 -2.21
C LEU A 97 4.88 -6.58 -2.11
N THR A 98 4.56 -7.31 -1.04
CA THR A 98 4.99 -8.70 -0.82
C THR A 98 4.07 -9.74 -1.46
N ASP A 99 2.90 -9.36 -1.95
CA ASP A 99 1.95 -10.29 -2.58
C ASP A 99 2.54 -10.86 -3.88
N LEU A 100 2.25 -12.14 -4.17
CA LEU A 100 2.79 -12.84 -5.33
C LEU A 100 2.19 -12.34 -6.65
N GLY A 101 0.91 -11.99 -6.66
CA GLY A 101 0.21 -11.49 -7.85
C GLY A 101 0.52 -10.02 -8.12
N TRP A 102 -0.32 -9.14 -7.63
CA TRP A 102 -0.21 -7.69 -7.84
C TRP A 102 1.06 -7.05 -7.25
N GLY A 103 1.69 -7.69 -6.26
CA GLY A 103 2.94 -7.20 -5.68
C GLY A 103 4.09 -7.10 -6.68
N GLY A 104 4.15 -7.97 -7.70
CA GLY A 104 5.17 -7.91 -8.76
C GLY A 104 5.12 -6.60 -9.57
N PRO A 105 4.01 -6.31 -10.28
CA PRO A 105 3.81 -5.05 -11.00
C PRO A 105 3.98 -3.80 -10.12
N LEU A 106 3.50 -3.85 -8.86
CA LEU A 106 3.65 -2.73 -7.93
C LEU A 106 5.10 -2.51 -7.51
N ARG A 107 5.88 -3.56 -7.22
CA ARG A 107 7.32 -3.42 -6.96
C ARG A 107 8.06 -2.85 -8.17
N ALA A 108 7.70 -3.26 -9.38
CA ALA A 108 8.27 -2.71 -10.61
C ALA A 108 7.95 -1.22 -10.74
N LEU A 109 6.72 -0.81 -10.45
CA LEU A 109 6.29 0.60 -10.46
C LEU A 109 7.11 1.44 -9.47
N PHE A 110 7.34 0.93 -8.25
CA PHE A 110 8.03 1.65 -7.18
C PHE A 110 9.55 1.44 -7.17
N ALA A 111 10.12 0.72 -8.15
CA ALA A 111 11.55 0.52 -8.24
C ALA A 111 12.31 1.85 -8.43
N ALA A 112 13.54 1.89 -7.89
CA ALA A 112 14.41 3.05 -8.05
C ALA A 112 14.69 3.34 -9.54
N GLY A 113 14.66 4.61 -9.92
CA GLY A 113 14.91 5.05 -11.30
C GLY A 113 13.73 4.94 -12.26
N VAL A 114 12.61 4.38 -11.84
CA VAL A 114 11.37 4.40 -12.67
C VAL A 114 10.79 5.82 -12.70
N PRO A 115 10.62 6.42 -13.88
CA PRO A 115 10.07 7.77 -13.99
C PRO A 115 8.61 7.83 -13.55
N ASP A 116 8.19 9.00 -13.05
CA ASP A 116 6.80 9.27 -12.75
C ASP A 116 5.98 9.32 -14.06
N ALA A 117 4.84 8.67 -14.06
CA ALA A 117 3.93 8.60 -15.20
C ALA A 117 2.48 8.47 -14.72
N PRO A 118 1.49 8.80 -15.57
CA PRO A 118 0.09 8.53 -15.27
C PRO A 118 -0.18 7.05 -14.94
N VAL A 119 -1.22 6.79 -14.14
CA VAL A 119 -1.64 5.43 -13.80
C VAL A 119 -1.92 4.60 -15.06
N SER A 120 -1.36 3.40 -15.13
CA SER A 120 -1.64 2.48 -16.24
C SER A 120 -3.08 1.97 -16.18
N ARG A 121 -3.60 1.53 -17.34
CA ARG A 121 -4.94 0.94 -17.40
C ARG A 121 -5.07 -0.30 -16.53
N GLU A 122 -4.06 -1.15 -16.52
CA GLU A 122 -4.04 -2.37 -15.70
C GLU A 122 -4.14 -2.05 -14.20
N LEU A 123 -3.35 -1.11 -13.71
CA LEU A 123 -3.40 -0.68 -12.31
C LEU A 123 -4.74 -0.01 -11.98
N LEU A 124 -5.29 0.78 -12.90
CA LEU A 124 -6.59 1.40 -12.72
C LEU A 124 -7.71 0.35 -12.64
N ASP A 125 -7.68 -0.68 -13.48
CA ASP A 125 -8.63 -1.80 -13.42
C ASP A 125 -8.53 -2.54 -12.06
N GLY A 126 -7.32 -2.74 -11.54
CA GLY A 126 -7.10 -3.26 -10.19
C GLY A 126 -7.71 -2.37 -9.10
N CYS A 127 -7.54 -1.05 -9.21
CA CYS A 127 -8.15 -0.08 -8.29
C CYS A 127 -9.68 -0.13 -8.31
N ILE A 128 -10.27 -0.18 -9.52
CA ILE A 128 -11.73 -0.25 -9.70
C ILE A 128 -12.28 -1.54 -9.05
N ARG A 129 -11.58 -2.66 -9.23
CA ARG A 129 -11.96 -3.93 -8.58
C ARG A 129 -11.87 -3.83 -7.06
N ALA A 130 -10.76 -3.30 -6.51
CA ALA A 130 -10.58 -3.12 -5.08
C ALA A 130 -11.66 -2.21 -4.47
N LEU A 131 -12.04 -1.15 -5.17
CA LEU A 131 -13.13 -0.26 -4.74
C LEU A 131 -14.50 -0.89 -4.88
N ARG A 132 -14.78 -1.64 -5.96
CA ARG A 132 -16.04 -2.35 -6.16
C ARG A 132 -16.30 -3.38 -5.08
N ASP A 133 -15.25 -4.15 -4.72
CA ASP A 133 -15.33 -5.27 -3.79
C ASP A 133 -15.12 -4.82 -2.33
N TRP A 134 -14.93 -3.52 -2.07
CA TRP A 134 -14.84 -2.96 -0.73
C TRP A 134 -16.20 -3.02 -0.02
N PRO A 135 -16.30 -3.65 1.15
CA PRO A 135 -17.54 -3.69 1.92
C PRO A 135 -17.79 -2.32 2.61
N TRP A 136 -18.31 -1.39 1.85
CA TRP A 136 -18.54 -0.03 2.30
C TRP A 136 -19.56 0.03 3.44
N GLU A 137 -19.20 0.62 4.56
CA GLU A 137 -20.16 1.11 5.54
C GLU A 137 -20.91 2.34 4.99
N THR A 138 -20.17 3.28 4.44
CA THR A 138 -20.71 4.42 3.68
C THR A 138 -19.77 4.69 2.49
N ARG A 139 -20.33 4.76 1.29
CA ARG A 139 -19.54 5.04 0.08
C ARG A 139 -19.04 6.47 0.08
N PRO A 140 -17.80 6.72 -0.41
CA PRO A 140 -17.34 8.08 -0.63
C PRO A 140 -18.16 8.78 -1.71
N THR A 141 -18.31 10.08 -1.58
CA THR A 141 -18.95 10.95 -2.54
C THR A 141 -17.96 11.95 -3.16
N GLY A 142 -16.82 12.15 -2.51
CA GLY A 142 -15.73 13.01 -2.98
C GLY A 142 -14.38 12.30 -3.02
N VAL A 143 -13.44 12.88 -3.78
CA VAL A 143 -12.05 12.44 -3.89
C VAL A 143 -11.12 13.60 -3.58
N VAL A 144 -10.13 13.34 -2.74
CA VAL A 144 -8.99 14.23 -2.48
C VAL A 144 -7.70 13.50 -2.87
N ALA A 145 -6.86 14.12 -3.68
CA ALA A 145 -5.55 13.59 -4.03
C ALA A 145 -4.52 14.00 -2.98
N MET A 146 -3.59 13.11 -2.63
CA MET A 146 -2.37 13.49 -1.90
C MET A 146 -1.38 14.16 -2.84
N SER A 147 -0.70 15.20 -2.36
CA SER A 147 0.47 15.75 -3.06
C SER A 147 1.66 14.80 -2.87
N SER A 148 2.01 14.06 -3.91
CA SER A 148 3.19 13.18 -3.93
C SER A 148 4.42 13.92 -4.45
N ARG A 149 5.56 13.78 -3.77
CA ARG A 149 6.84 14.37 -4.20
C ARG A 149 7.51 13.54 -5.30
N SER A 150 7.42 12.24 -5.19
CA SER A 150 8.09 11.31 -6.10
C SER A 150 7.24 10.95 -7.31
N ARG A 151 5.89 10.99 -7.16
CA ARG A 151 4.95 10.50 -8.18
C ARG A 151 3.71 11.39 -8.33
N PRO A 152 3.89 12.69 -8.58
CA PRO A 152 2.76 13.62 -8.70
C PRO A 152 1.82 13.29 -9.85
N GLN A 153 2.34 12.83 -11.01
CA GLN A 153 1.50 12.47 -12.15
C GLN A 153 0.69 11.20 -11.87
N LEU A 154 1.30 10.21 -11.23
CA LEU A 154 0.64 8.97 -10.86
C LEU A 154 -0.56 9.23 -9.96
N VAL A 155 -0.37 9.95 -8.85
CA VAL A 155 -1.44 10.21 -7.87
C VAL A 155 -2.52 11.10 -8.46
N ALA A 156 -2.15 12.17 -9.18
CA ALA A 156 -3.13 13.07 -9.79
C ALA A 156 -3.98 12.35 -10.85
N SER A 157 -3.36 11.55 -11.73
CA SER A 157 -4.09 10.79 -12.75
C SER A 157 -4.98 9.71 -12.15
N LEU A 158 -4.51 9.02 -11.10
CA LEU A 158 -5.31 8.04 -10.36
C LEU A 158 -6.54 8.67 -9.75
N ALA A 159 -6.37 9.76 -8.97
CA ALA A 159 -7.48 10.46 -8.33
C ALA A 159 -8.50 10.99 -9.34
N SER A 160 -8.04 11.57 -10.45
CA SER A 160 -8.88 12.04 -11.55
C SER A 160 -9.67 10.90 -12.21
N ALA A 161 -9.02 9.78 -12.49
CA ALA A 161 -9.67 8.61 -13.08
C ALA A 161 -10.73 8.02 -12.14
N LEU A 162 -10.41 7.88 -10.84
CA LEU A 162 -11.35 7.37 -9.84
C LEU A 162 -12.55 8.31 -9.66
N SER A 163 -12.33 9.64 -9.66
CA SER A 163 -13.40 10.63 -9.65
C SER A 163 -14.34 10.45 -10.84
N SER A 164 -13.79 10.40 -12.06
CA SER A 164 -14.58 10.28 -13.29
C SER A 164 -15.37 8.97 -13.37
N ILE A 165 -14.72 7.82 -13.08
CA ILE A 165 -15.34 6.50 -13.18
C ILE A 165 -16.36 6.28 -12.06
N GLY A 166 -16.01 6.67 -10.84
CA GLY A 166 -16.86 6.55 -9.66
C GLY A 166 -17.98 7.60 -9.59
N LYS A 167 -17.96 8.60 -10.48
CA LYS A 167 -18.82 9.80 -10.42
C LYS A 167 -18.74 10.50 -9.07
N LEU A 168 -17.51 10.60 -8.54
CA LEU A 168 -17.20 11.25 -7.29
C LEU A 168 -16.77 12.70 -7.58
N GLU A 169 -17.12 13.63 -6.72
CA GLU A 169 -16.66 15.01 -6.84
C GLU A 169 -15.15 15.09 -6.57
N PHE A 170 -14.37 15.64 -7.49
CA PHE A 170 -12.96 15.92 -7.24
C PHE A 170 -12.84 17.22 -6.46
N LEU A 171 -12.54 17.12 -5.16
CA LEU A 171 -12.50 18.26 -4.24
C LEU A 171 -11.20 19.04 -4.29
N GLY A 172 -10.11 18.41 -4.79
CA GLY A 172 -8.81 19.04 -4.91
C GLY A 172 -7.67 18.16 -4.45
N THR A 173 -6.52 18.79 -4.26
CA THR A 173 -5.29 18.13 -3.78
C THR A 173 -4.97 18.66 -2.38
N LEU A 174 -4.63 17.75 -1.47
CA LEU A 174 -4.09 18.10 -0.17
C LEU A 174 -2.60 18.41 -0.34
N ASP A 175 -2.26 19.67 -0.19
CA ASP A 175 -0.91 20.16 -0.38
C ASP A 175 0.04 19.67 0.73
N ARG A 176 1.29 19.53 0.34
CA ARG A 176 2.36 19.21 1.27
C ARG A 176 3.37 20.34 1.31
N ASP A 177 3.56 20.93 2.48
CA ASP A 177 4.59 21.94 2.66
C ASP A 177 5.98 21.35 2.37
N GLY A 178 6.84 22.18 1.75
CA GLY A 178 8.16 21.77 1.24
C GLY A 178 9.19 21.32 2.28
N GLY A 179 8.80 21.16 3.55
CA GLY A 179 9.67 20.66 4.62
C GLY A 179 10.32 19.33 4.28
N VAL A 180 11.62 19.18 4.48
CA VAL A 180 12.32 17.89 4.38
C VAL A 180 11.72 16.97 5.43
N PRO A 181 11.29 15.73 5.09
CA PRO A 181 10.82 14.79 6.09
C PRO A 181 11.90 14.61 7.17
N ARG A 182 11.58 14.95 8.41
CA ARG A 182 12.44 14.63 9.54
C ARG A 182 12.35 13.14 9.74
N GLY A 183 13.39 12.38 9.41
CA GLY A 183 13.46 10.95 9.72
C GLY A 183 13.39 10.01 8.52
N ASP A 184 13.93 10.36 7.36
CA ASP A 184 14.25 9.39 6.31
C ASP A 184 15.18 8.32 6.90
N GLY A 185 14.71 7.06 6.89
CA GLY A 185 15.37 5.93 7.54
C GLY A 185 15.00 5.71 9.02
N ALA A 186 14.08 6.49 9.58
CA ALA A 186 13.62 6.30 10.96
C ALA A 186 12.89 4.96 11.15
N THR A 187 13.40 4.15 12.05
CA THR A 187 12.91 2.80 12.31
C THR A 187 11.69 2.78 13.23
N ASN A 188 11.50 3.77 14.08
CA ASN A 188 10.41 3.78 15.05
C ASN A 188 9.25 4.69 14.67
N SER A 189 8.08 4.37 15.22
CA SER A 189 6.80 4.99 14.91
C SER A 189 6.74 6.49 15.27
N ALA A 190 7.42 6.92 16.34
CA ALA A 190 7.43 8.31 16.79
C ALA A 190 8.18 9.22 15.81
N TYR A 191 9.36 8.80 15.36
CA TYR A 191 10.12 9.55 14.36
C TYR A 191 9.42 9.59 13.01
N ARG A 192 8.78 8.48 12.59
CA ARG A 192 7.98 8.45 11.35
C ARG A 192 6.81 9.42 11.42
N LEU A 193 6.12 9.51 12.56
CA LEU A 193 5.06 10.50 12.77
C LEU A 193 5.61 11.92 12.76
N SER A 194 6.69 12.20 13.50
CA SER A 194 7.26 13.56 13.54
C SER A 194 7.72 14.05 12.16
N GLY A 195 8.16 13.13 11.29
CA GLY A 195 8.55 13.44 9.92
C GLY A 195 7.41 13.87 8.99
N VAL A 196 6.16 13.54 9.34
CA VAL A 196 4.98 13.93 8.56
C VAL A 196 4.05 14.89 9.32
N TRP A 197 4.37 15.20 10.58
CA TRP A 197 3.61 16.13 11.38
C TRP A 197 3.73 17.56 10.81
N ASP A 198 2.60 18.25 10.72
CA ASP A 198 2.50 19.61 10.17
C ASP A 198 3.01 19.76 8.71
N THR A 199 3.10 18.65 7.95
CA THR A 199 3.53 18.72 6.55
C THR A 199 2.38 18.89 5.55
N PHE A 200 1.14 18.75 6.00
CA PHE A 200 -0.04 18.86 5.13
C PHE A 200 -0.80 20.15 5.39
N MET A 201 -1.18 20.80 4.32
CA MET A 201 -1.97 22.04 4.36
C MET A 201 -3.23 21.90 3.51
N VAL A 202 -4.37 22.22 4.12
CA VAL A 202 -5.61 22.37 3.40
C VAL A 202 -5.68 23.79 2.86
N GLY A 203 -5.46 23.94 1.56
CA GLY A 203 -5.57 25.25 0.89
C GLY A 203 -7.00 25.80 0.93
N PRO A 204 -7.19 27.12 0.70
CA PRO A 204 -8.52 27.75 0.80
C PRO A 204 -9.59 27.10 -0.09
N GLU A 205 -9.23 26.70 -1.31
CA GLU A 205 -10.15 26.07 -2.27
C GLU A 205 -10.62 24.71 -1.77
N LEU A 206 -9.67 23.84 -1.36
CA LEU A 206 -10.00 22.53 -0.79
C LEU A 206 -10.79 22.69 0.51
N GLY A 207 -10.44 23.65 1.36
CA GLY A 207 -11.18 23.93 2.59
C GLY A 207 -12.62 24.33 2.33
N ALA A 208 -12.88 25.22 1.38
CA ALA A 208 -14.20 25.61 0.98
C ALA A 208 -15.00 24.43 0.37
N ALA A 209 -14.37 23.64 -0.47
CA ALA A 209 -14.97 22.43 -1.04
C ALA A 209 -15.38 21.43 0.05
N LEU A 210 -14.50 21.16 1.02
CA LEU A 210 -14.77 20.23 2.13
C LEU A 210 -15.92 20.70 3.03
N GLN A 211 -16.04 22.02 3.27
CA GLN A 211 -17.12 22.58 4.09
C GLN A 211 -18.48 22.50 3.43
N SER A 212 -18.55 22.54 2.10
CA SER A 212 -19.79 22.43 1.32
C SER A 212 -20.12 21.00 0.90
N HIS A 213 -19.17 20.09 1.01
CA HIS A 213 -19.32 18.70 0.57
C HIS A 213 -20.05 17.84 1.57
N GLU A 214 -21.06 17.11 1.12
CA GLU A 214 -21.78 16.14 1.94
C GLU A 214 -21.27 14.71 1.67
N GLY A 215 -20.91 14.03 2.76
CA GLY A 215 -20.49 12.62 2.73
C GLY A 215 -19.00 12.40 2.89
N PRO A 216 -18.58 11.13 2.91
CA PRO A 216 -17.18 10.74 3.08
C PRO A 216 -16.32 11.04 1.86
N VAL A 217 -15.04 11.32 2.08
CA VAL A 217 -14.07 11.56 1.02
C VAL A 217 -13.06 10.40 0.90
N LEU A 218 -12.75 10.01 -0.32
CA LEU A 218 -11.67 9.08 -0.64
C LEU A 218 -10.36 9.85 -0.70
N LEU A 219 -9.42 9.55 0.18
CA LEU A 219 -8.08 10.13 0.18
C LEU A 219 -7.14 9.21 -0.60
N VAL A 220 -6.66 9.66 -1.76
CA VAL A 220 -5.90 8.86 -2.72
C VAL A 220 -4.40 9.16 -2.63
N ASP A 221 -3.59 8.11 -2.47
CA ASP A 221 -2.12 8.16 -2.47
C ASP A 221 -1.55 7.01 -3.31
N ASP A 222 -0.24 6.97 -3.50
CA ASP A 222 0.45 5.90 -4.24
C ASP A 222 0.85 4.73 -3.33
N LEU A 223 1.51 4.98 -2.20
CA LEU A 223 2.09 3.95 -1.35
C LEU A 223 1.88 4.24 0.14
N VAL A 224 1.41 3.25 0.88
CA VAL A 224 1.28 3.31 2.34
C VAL A 224 2.29 2.40 3.02
N ASP A 225 3.16 2.97 3.85
CA ASP A 225 4.08 2.24 4.72
C ASP A 225 3.60 2.27 6.18
N SER A 226 3.97 3.28 6.94
CA SER A 226 3.68 3.37 8.37
C SER A 226 2.23 3.77 8.71
N ARG A 227 1.48 4.20 7.73
CA ARG A 227 0.11 4.77 7.84
C ARG A 227 0.06 6.16 8.50
N TRP A 228 1.19 6.71 8.99
CA TRP A 228 1.19 8.03 9.62
C TRP A 228 0.86 9.15 8.63
N THR A 229 1.31 9.04 7.40
CA THR A 229 0.94 9.96 6.30
C THR A 229 -0.57 10.04 6.16
N MET A 230 -1.25 8.91 6.01
CA MET A 230 -2.72 8.84 5.90
C MET A 230 -3.42 9.34 7.16
N THR A 231 -2.87 9.05 8.35
CA THR A 231 -3.44 9.48 9.63
C THR A 231 -3.38 11.01 9.76
N VAL A 232 -2.22 11.64 9.50
CA VAL A 232 -2.05 13.08 9.64
C VAL A 232 -2.83 13.83 8.54
N ALA A 233 -2.73 13.37 7.29
CA ALA A 233 -3.49 13.93 6.18
C ALA A 233 -5.00 13.86 6.42
N GLY A 234 -5.50 12.69 6.83
CA GLY A 234 -6.91 12.52 7.14
C GLY A 234 -7.38 13.36 8.31
N ARG A 235 -6.54 13.53 9.33
CA ARG A 235 -6.83 14.45 10.45
C ARG A 235 -7.00 15.89 9.98
N GLU A 236 -6.14 16.38 9.08
CA GLU A 236 -6.27 17.74 8.56
C GLU A 236 -7.53 17.92 7.69
N LEU A 237 -7.88 16.93 6.87
CA LEU A 237 -9.14 16.94 6.12
C LEU A 237 -10.37 16.90 7.04
N ARG A 238 -10.33 16.09 8.11
CA ARG A 238 -11.40 16.07 9.12
C ARG A 238 -11.57 17.41 9.82
N ARG A 239 -10.47 18.07 10.16
CA ARG A 239 -10.49 19.42 10.75
C ARG A 239 -11.03 20.47 9.81
N ALA A 240 -10.78 20.29 8.51
CA ALA A 240 -11.28 21.19 7.48
C ALA A 240 -12.76 20.98 7.12
N GLY A 241 -13.41 19.93 7.66
CA GLY A 241 -14.84 19.72 7.46
C GLY A 241 -15.25 18.39 6.85
N ALA A 242 -14.30 17.54 6.42
CA ALA A 242 -14.63 16.23 5.90
C ALA A 242 -15.41 15.40 6.93
N SER A 243 -16.57 14.83 6.56
CA SER A 243 -17.43 14.04 7.44
C SER A 243 -16.79 12.70 7.83
N ALA A 244 -16.07 12.06 6.92
CA ALA A 244 -15.18 10.92 7.10
C ALA A 244 -14.10 10.90 6.02
N VAL A 245 -12.97 10.26 6.29
CA VAL A 245 -11.87 10.09 5.33
C VAL A 245 -11.56 8.61 5.18
N LEU A 246 -11.63 8.11 3.96
CA LEU A 246 -11.35 6.72 3.59
C LEU A 246 -10.04 6.68 2.80
N PRO A 247 -8.94 6.20 3.39
CA PRO A 247 -7.66 6.06 2.67
C PRO A 247 -7.74 5.04 1.55
N PHE A 248 -7.18 5.39 0.39
CA PHE A 248 -6.99 4.47 -0.73
C PHE A 248 -5.58 4.64 -1.32
N ALA A 249 -4.91 3.53 -1.63
CA ALA A 249 -3.59 3.55 -2.24
C ALA A 249 -3.41 2.41 -3.25
N LEU A 250 -2.40 2.52 -4.11
CA LEU A 250 -2.00 1.42 -5.01
C LEU A 250 -1.41 0.27 -4.21
N ALA A 251 -0.54 0.58 -3.24
CA ALA A 251 0.13 -0.46 -2.48
C ALA A 251 0.27 -0.13 -0.99
N THR A 252 0.46 -1.19 -0.20
CA THR A 252 1.04 -1.09 1.14
C THR A 252 2.33 -1.90 1.22
N VAL A 253 3.29 -1.43 2.04
CA VAL A 253 4.58 -2.11 2.22
C VAL A 253 4.40 -3.44 2.97
N ALA A 254 3.48 -3.49 3.94
CA ALA A 254 3.18 -4.67 4.76
C ALA A 254 1.69 -4.76 5.08
#